data_9d279147e3fd37c681b849642bf39093
#
_entry.id   9d279147e3fd37c681b849642bf39093
#
_cell.length_a   1.000
_cell.length_b   1.000
_cell.length_c   1.000
_cell.angle_alpha   90.00
_cell.angle_beta   90.00
_cell.angle_gamma   90.00
#
_symmetry.space_group_name_H-M   'P 1'
#
loop_
_entity.id
_entity.type
_entity.pdbx_description
1 polymer ?
#
loop_
_entity_poly.entity_id
_entity_poly.type
_entity_poly.pdbx_seq_one_letter_code
_entity_poly.pdbx_strand_id
1 'polypeptide(L)'
;FTFGFRNLFADLSWLGAVQVAGTRKLTWNEYDRLALMIQTVIDFDPRFKVPYLLGGLLLGDSRAHVPEALKILDQGRANHPDDWRFPFYVGYLHYFSLGDPMEGGKALESAAKINNSPPYLALLAARMFSEGRKPETALRFLNGMMKQENDPARLEVLRRRIRDVVAERDMQRLESAVEAYRGKTGRLPKELSDLVREGMIARVPEEPHGGRYLLFPDGKISSSRVRERLKVFRKQ
;
A
#
# COMPACT_ATOMS: atom_id res chain seq x y z
N PHE A 1 13.21 -38.83 12.07
CA PHE A 1 14.67 -38.93 12.17
C PHE A 1 15.29 -38.49 10.84
N THR A 2 15.63 -37.20 10.69
CA THR A 2 16.21 -36.65 9.45
C THR A 2 17.72 -36.42 9.63
N PHE A 3 18.47 -37.33 10.25
CA PHE A 3 19.92 -37.24 10.53
C PHE A 3 20.71 -36.39 9.52
N GLY A 4 20.82 -35.09 9.71
CA GLY A 4 21.63 -34.19 8.87
C GLY A 4 21.12 -33.90 7.45
N PHE A 5 20.04 -34.54 6.98
CA PHE A 5 19.52 -34.41 5.61
C PHE A 5 18.35 -33.41 5.47
N ARG A 6 18.07 -32.62 6.52
CA ARG A 6 16.94 -31.65 6.48
C ARG A 6 17.07 -30.68 5.31
N ASN A 7 18.25 -30.14 5.11
CA ASN A 7 18.51 -29.19 4.03
C ASN A 7 18.39 -29.85 2.64
N LEU A 8 18.82 -31.11 2.50
CA LEU A 8 18.66 -31.85 1.25
C LEU A 8 17.17 -32.07 0.90
N PHE A 9 16.33 -32.37 1.89
CA PHE A 9 14.88 -32.49 1.68
C PHE A 9 14.24 -31.14 1.33
N ALA A 10 14.70 -30.04 1.97
CA ALA A 10 14.28 -28.70 1.61
C ALA A 10 14.65 -28.37 0.16
N ASP A 11 15.88 -28.64 -0.26
CA ASP A 11 16.36 -28.39 -1.62
C ASP A 11 15.60 -29.19 -2.67
N LEU A 12 15.36 -30.48 -2.44
CA LEU A 12 14.59 -31.33 -3.36
C LEU A 12 13.13 -30.86 -3.47
N SER A 13 12.51 -30.52 -2.34
CA SER A 13 11.14 -29.98 -2.33
C SER A 13 11.08 -28.64 -3.04
N TRP A 14 12.11 -27.80 -2.86
CA TRP A 14 12.24 -26.51 -3.54
C TRP A 14 12.36 -26.66 -5.06
N LEU A 15 13.19 -27.59 -5.54
CA LEU A 15 13.30 -27.89 -6.98
C LEU A 15 11.94 -28.31 -7.57
N GLY A 16 11.18 -29.13 -6.85
CA GLY A 16 9.81 -29.48 -7.23
C GLY A 16 8.87 -28.28 -7.28
N ALA A 17 8.93 -27.40 -6.28
CA ALA A 17 8.13 -26.17 -6.25
C ALA A 17 8.45 -25.23 -7.43
N VAL A 18 9.74 -25.06 -7.75
CA VAL A 18 10.21 -24.24 -8.89
C VAL A 18 9.72 -24.82 -10.23
N GLN A 19 9.71 -26.14 -10.39
CA GLN A 19 9.19 -26.78 -11.60
C GLN A 19 7.69 -26.53 -11.78
N VAL A 20 6.90 -26.66 -10.70
CA VAL A 20 5.47 -26.31 -10.73
C VAL A 20 5.26 -24.84 -11.05
N ALA A 21 6.02 -23.95 -10.41
CA ALA A 21 5.95 -22.50 -10.62
C ALA A 21 6.34 -22.07 -12.05
N GLY A 22 7.19 -22.87 -12.73
CA GLY A 22 7.62 -22.61 -14.11
C GLY A 22 6.55 -22.88 -15.18
N THR A 23 5.39 -23.44 -14.81
CA THR A 23 4.29 -23.65 -15.75
C THR A 23 3.59 -22.31 -16.09
N ARG A 24 3.19 -22.16 -17.36
CA ARG A 24 2.70 -20.84 -17.89
C ARG A 24 1.40 -20.34 -17.25
N LYS A 25 0.55 -21.25 -16.77
CA LYS A 25 -0.68 -20.97 -16.00
C LYS A 25 -0.89 -22.12 -15.05
N LEU A 26 -0.91 -21.82 -13.76
CA LEU A 26 -1.22 -22.79 -12.73
C LEU A 26 -2.73 -23.05 -12.69
N THR A 27 -3.11 -24.31 -12.63
CA THR A 27 -4.46 -24.75 -12.29
C THR A 27 -4.68 -24.62 -10.77
N TRP A 28 -5.94 -24.73 -10.33
CA TRP A 28 -6.28 -24.70 -8.91
C TRP A 28 -5.47 -25.71 -8.09
N ASN A 29 -5.47 -26.96 -8.54
CA ASN A 29 -4.74 -28.04 -7.87
C ASN A 29 -3.21 -27.82 -7.83
N GLU A 30 -2.66 -27.12 -8.82
CA GLU A 30 -1.23 -26.77 -8.84
C GLU A 30 -0.91 -25.66 -7.83
N TYR A 31 -1.83 -24.71 -7.59
CA TYR A 31 -1.67 -23.74 -6.52
C TYR A 31 -1.66 -24.42 -5.14
N ASP A 32 -2.61 -25.33 -4.86
CA ASP A 32 -2.64 -26.10 -3.62
C ASP A 32 -1.35 -26.91 -3.42
N ARG A 33 -0.92 -27.60 -4.48
CA ARG A 33 0.34 -28.36 -4.47
C ARG A 33 1.55 -27.48 -4.23
N LEU A 34 1.60 -26.31 -4.88
CA LEU A 34 2.68 -25.33 -4.70
C LEU A 34 2.73 -24.82 -3.26
N ALA A 35 1.58 -24.48 -2.66
CA ALA A 35 1.48 -24.04 -1.27
C ALA A 35 2.03 -25.12 -0.31
N LEU A 36 1.65 -26.37 -0.52
CA LEU A 36 2.14 -27.51 0.28
C LEU A 36 3.65 -27.70 0.14
N MET A 37 4.18 -27.64 -1.08
CA MET A 37 5.62 -27.78 -1.33
C MET A 37 6.42 -26.67 -0.68
N ILE A 38 5.96 -25.41 -0.81
CA ILE A 38 6.61 -24.25 -0.17
C ILE A 38 6.58 -24.38 1.36
N GLN A 39 5.43 -24.77 1.93
CA GLN A 39 5.35 -24.99 3.38
C GLN A 39 6.31 -26.09 3.83
N THR A 40 6.42 -27.18 3.07
CA THR A 40 7.38 -28.26 3.35
C THR A 40 8.83 -27.75 3.36
N VAL A 41 9.21 -26.94 2.38
CA VAL A 41 10.57 -26.34 2.34
C VAL A 41 10.83 -25.49 3.59
N ILE A 42 9.88 -24.63 3.96
CA ILE A 42 9.95 -23.74 5.12
C ILE A 42 10.08 -24.53 6.43
N ASP A 43 9.34 -25.65 6.56
CA ASP A 43 9.37 -26.49 7.76
C ASP A 43 10.72 -27.22 7.91
N PHE A 44 11.36 -27.57 6.79
CA PHE A 44 12.69 -28.21 6.80
C PHE A 44 13.82 -27.19 6.97
N ASP A 45 13.75 -26.02 6.31
CA ASP A 45 14.73 -24.96 6.42
C ASP A 45 14.05 -23.58 6.61
N PRO A 46 13.72 -23.19 7.86
CA PRO A 46 13.13 -21.89 8.15
C PRO A 46 14.03 -20.69 7.82
N ARG A 47 15.34 -20.90 7.61
CA ARG A 47 16.29 -19.84 7.26
C ARG A 47 16.36 -19.60 5.76
N PHE A 48 15.83 -20.50 4.95
CA PHE A 48 15.81 -20.36 3.50
C PHE A 48 14.76 -19.31 3.09
N LYS A 49 15.21 -18.11 2.82
CA LYS A 49 14.39 -16.91 2.59
C LYS A 49 13.57 -16.94 1.32
N VAL A 50 14.15 -17.52 0.23
CA VAL A 50 13.57 -17.45 -1.11
C VAL A 50 12.18 -18.09 -1.21
N PRO A 51 11.90 -19.27 -0.61
CA PRO A 51 10.58 -19.88 -0.63
C PRO A 51 9.47 -19.00 -0.08
N TYR A 52 9.73 -18.26 0.99
CA TYR A 52 8.75 -17.33 1.55
C TYR A 52 8.37 -16.22 0.56
N LEU A 53 9.38 -15.58 -0.06
CA LEU A 53 9.16 -14.45 -0.97
C LEU A 53 8.48 -14.90 -2.26
N LEU A 54 8.99 -15.95 -2.89
CA LEU A 54 8.41 -16.48 -4.12
C LEU A 54 7.04 -17.13 -3.88
N GLY A 55 6.88 -17.85 -2.75
CA GLY A 55 5.60 -18.42 -2.35
C GLY A 55 4.52 -17.37 -2.17
N GLY A 56 4.86 -16.29 -1.46
CA GLY A 56 3.97 -15.16 -1.30
C GLY A 56 3.55 -14.52 -2.62
N LEU A 57 4.50 -14.35 -3.55
CA LEU A 57 4.20 -13.78 -4.87
C LEU A 57 3.35 -14.71 -5.74
N LEU A 58 3.78 -15.97 -5.90
CA LEU A 58 3.15 -16.92 -6.80
C LEU A 58 1.73 -17.27 -6.35
N LEU A 59 1.53 -17.55 -5.05
CA LEU A 59 0.20 -17.82 -4.50
C LEU A 59 -0.69 -16.57 -4.52
N GLY A 60 -0.09 -15.39 -4.39
CA GLY A 60 -0.79 -14.11 -4.46
C GLY A 60 -1.41 -13.77 -5.81
N ASP A 61 -0.99 -14.43 -6.90
CA ASP A 61 -1.59 -14.30 -8.23
C ASP A 61 -3.00 -14.91 -8.29
N SER A 62 -3.28 -15.90 -7.44
CA SER A 62 -4.61 -16.47 -7.29
C SER A 62 -5.31 -15.86 -6.10
N ARG A 63 -6.38 -15.10 -6.34
CA ARG A 63 -7.14 -14.43 -5.27
C ARG A 63 -7.60 -15.39 -4.16
N ALA A 64 -7.89 -16.63 -4.50
CA ALA A 64 -8.31 -17.65 -3.55
C ALA A 64 -7.16 -18.11 -2.64
N HIS A 65 -5.91 -18.04 -3.10
CA HIS A 65 -4.71 -18.47 -2.36
C HIS A 65 -3.97 -17.30 -1.68
N VAL A 66 -4.53 -16.07 -1.74
CA VAL A 66 -3.97 -14.92 -1.02
C VAL A 66 -3.86 -15.16 0.50
N PRO A 67 -4.81 -15.84 1.17
CA PRO A 67 -4.66 -16.16 2.60
C PRO A 67 -3.40 -16.99 2.90
N GLU A 68 -3.12 -18.02 2.07
CA GLU A 68 -1.92 -18.85 2.18
C GLU A 68 -0.66 -18.05 1.89
N ALA A 69 -0.69 -17.20 0.85
CA ALA A 69 0.41 -16.28 0.53
C ALA A 69 0.75 -15.36 1.70
N LEU A 70 -0.25 -14.75 2.33
CA LEU A 70 -0.08 -13.89 3.50
C LEU A 70 0.50 -14.67 4.69
N LYS A 71 0.00 -15.88 4.96
CA LYS A 71 0.52 -16.76 6.01
C LYS A 71 2.01 -17.06 5.82
N ILE A 72 2.41 -17.42 4.59
CA ILE A 72 3.81 -17.70 4.24
C ILE A 72 4.68 -16.46 4.42
N LEU A 73 4.23 -15.29 3.98
CA LEU A 73 4.96 -14.03 4.16
C LEU A 73 5.08 -13.63 5.63
N ASP A 74 4.06 -13.87 6.45
CA ASP A 74 4.11 -13.60 7.89
C ASP A 74 5.07 -14.55 8.63
N GLN A 75 5.14 -15.82 8.24
CA GLN A 75 6.17 -16.74 8.72
C GLN A 75 7.58 -16.25 8.32
N GLY A 76 7.73 -15.78 7.08
CA GLY A 76 8.97 -15.18 6.59
C GLY A 76 9.38 -13.97 7.41
N ARG A 77 8.44 -13.07 7.72
CA ARG A 77 8.67 -11.91 8.58
C ARG A 77 9.10 -12.30 9.99
N ALA A 78 8.52 -13.35 10.56
CA ALA A 78 8.88 -13.85 11.89
C ALA A 78 10.31 -14.42 11.92
N ASN A 79 10.72 -15.13 10.86
CA ASN A 79 12.06 -15.74 10.77
C ASN A 79 13.14 -14.75 10.27
N HIS A 80 12.75 -13.64 9.62
CA HIS A 80 13.65 -12.64 9.04
C HIS A 80 13.14 -11.22 9.35
N PRO A 81 13.10 -10.79 10.62
CA PRO A 81 12.45 -9.54 11.04
C PRO A 81 13.09 -8.28 10.45
N ASP A 82 14.37 -8.35 10.06
CA ASP A 82 15.12 -7.23 9.48
C ASP A 82 14.97 -7.12 7.97
N ASP A 83 14.13 -7.94 7.35
CA ASP A 83 13.92 -7.93 5.89
C ASP A 83 12.63 -7.23 5.51
N TRP A 84 12.75 -5.99 5.04
CA TRP A 84 11.63 -5.14 4.61
C TRP A 84 10.78 -5.72 3.48
N ARG A 85 11.30 -6.69 2.72
CA ARG A 85 10.58 -7.29 1.58
C ARG A 85 9.34 -8.05 2.02
N PHE A 86 9.35 -8.69 3.19
CA PHE A 86 8.18 -9.39 3.71
C PHE A 86 6.99 -8.47 3.94
N PRO A 87 7.06 -7.43 4.77
CA PRO A 87 5.94 -6.52 4.93
C PRO A 87 5.64 -5.73 3.64
N PHE A 88 6.61 -5.54 2.75
CA PHE A 88 6.34 -4.96 1.43
C PHE A 88 5.40 -5.85 0.60
N TYR A 89 5.67 -7.17 0.49
CA TYR A 89 4.79 -8.07 -0.26
C TYR A 89 3.44 -8.32 0.41
N VAL A 90 3.37 -8.30 1.73
CA VAL A 90 2.09 -8.26 2.46
C VAL A 90 1.28 -7.03 2.03
N GLY A 91 1.89 -5.86 1.99
CA GLY A 91 1.26 -4.64 1.52
C GLY A 91 0.81 -4.70 0.06
N TYR A 92 1.64 -5.29 -0.80
CA TYR A 92 1.32 -5.53 -2.19
C TYR A 92 0.05 -6.38 -2.36
N LEU A 93 -0.05 -7.51 -1.65
CA LEU A 93 -1.20 -8.41 -1.70
C LEU A 93 -2.48 -7.76 -1.17
N HIS A 94 -2.41 -7.05 -0.05
CA HIS A 94 -3.55 -6.30 0.47
C HIS A 94 -4.05 -5.27 -0.55
N TYR A 95 -3.14 -4.53 -1.18
CA TYR A 95 -3.52 -3.49 -2.12
C TYR A 95 -4.03 -4.05 -3.44
N PHE A 96 -3.25 -4.90 -4.14
CA PHE A 96 -3.56 -5.35 -5.50
C PHE A 96 -4.53 -6.53 -5.56
N SER A 97 -4.40 -7.50 -4.64
CA SER A 97 -5.20 -8.72 -4.69
C SER A 97 -6.49 -8.60 -3.88
N LEU A 98 -6.45 -7.93 -2.71
CA LEU A 98 -7.62 -7.76 -1.83
C LEU A 98 -8.33 -6.40 -2.01
N GLY A 99 -7.68 -5.41 -2.61
CA GLY A 99 -8.26 -4.08 -2.78
C GLY A 99 -8.33 -3.26 -1.50
N ASP A 100 -7.49 -3.58 -0.51
CA ASP A 100 -7.44 -2.92 0.78
C ASP A 100 -6.23 -1.97 0.90
N PRO A 101 -6.39 -0.67 0.55
CA PRO A 101 -5.30 0.29 0.66
C PRO A 101 -4.91 0.60 2.10
N MET A 102 -5.78 0.35 3.08
CA MET A 102 -5.47 0.63 4.48
C MET A 102 -4.51 -0.41 5.06
N GLU A 103 -4.81 -1.69 4.91
CA GLU A 103 -3.92 -2.76 5.36
C GLU A 103 -2.64 -2.77 4.52
N GLY A 104 -2.74 -2.50 3.20
CA GLY A 104 -1.58 -2.28 2.36
C GLY A 104 -0.66 -1.16 2.87
N GLY A 105 -1.23 -0.02 3.24
CA GLY A 105 -0.51 1.11 3.81
C GLY A 105 0.18 0.80 5.14
N LYS A 106 -0.48 0.07 6.05
CA LYS A 106 0.09 -0.36 7.34
C LYS A 106 1.29 -1.31 7.15
N ALA A 107 1.16 -2.25 6.24
CA ALA A 107 2.25 -3.17 5.94
C ALA A 107 3.47 -2.44 5.34
N LEU A 108 3.24 -1.50 4.41
CA LEU A 108 4.31 -0.67 3.86
C LEU A 108 4.93 0.31 4.88
N GLU A 109 4.13 0.83 5.81
CA GLU A 109 4.64 1.61 6.95
C GLU A 109 5.61 0.76 7.79
N SER A 110 5.25 -0.51 8.06
CA SER A 110 6.11 -1.44 8.77
C SER A 110 7.40 -1.71 7.99
N ALA A 111 7.30 -1.93 6.67
CA ALA A 111 8.46 -2.10 5.79
C ALA A 111 9.41 -0.89 5.81
N ALA A 112 8.85 0.33 5.77
CA ALA A 112 9.61 1.57 5.74
C ALA A 112 10.39 1.86 7.04
N LYS A 113 10.00 1.24 8.15
CA LYS A 113 10.69 1.37 9.45
C LYS A 113 11.86 0.42 9.62
N ILE A 114 12.01 -0.58 8.74
CA ILE A 114 13.12 -1.53 8.78
C ILE A 114 14.37 -0.86 8.20
N ASN A 115 15.53 -1.07 8.86
CA ASN A 115 16.79 -0.54 8.41
C ASN A 115 17.11 -0.96 6.97
N ASN A 116 17.74 -0.07 6.21
CA ASN A 116 18.09 -0.27 4.80
C ASN A 116 16.88 -0.49 3.87
N SER A 117 15.66 -0.19 4.31
CA SER A 117 14.50 -0.18 3.43
C SER A 117 14.58 0.98 2.43
N PRO A 118 14.09 0.80 1.19
CA PRO A 118 14.08 1.86 0.20
C PRO A 118 13.22 3.05 0.64
N PRO A 119 13.70 4.30 0.50
CA PRO A 119 12.97 5.50 0.92
C PRO A 119 11.59 5.68 0.27
N TYR A 120 11.37 5.11 -0.92
CA TYR A 120 10.09 5.20 -1.61
C TYR A 120 8.95 4.45 -0.89
N LEU A 121 9.24 3.50 0.01
CA LEU A 121 8.21 2.73 0.73
C LEU A 121 7.35 3.64 1.61
N ALA A 122 7.97 4.62 2.27
CA ALA A 122 7.25 5.62 3.05
C ALA A 122 6.28 6.44 2.18
N LEU A 123 6.74 6.83 0.98
CA LEU A 123 5.92 7.60 0.05
C LEU A 123 4.74 6.77 -0.49
N LEU A 124 4.98 5.48 -0.71
CA LEU A 124 3.97 4.55 -1.19
C LEU A 124 2.93 4.25 -0.09
N ALA A 125 3.36 4.04 1.16
CA ALA A 125 2.47 3.91 2.31
C ALA A 125 1.54 5.14 2.46
N ALA A 126 2.10 6.35 2.37
CA ALA A 126 1.33 7.58 2.43
C ALA A 126 0.30 7.71 1.29
N ARG A 127 0.63 7.24 0.08
CA ARG A 127 -0.32 7.19 -1.03
C ARG A 127 -1.48 6.24 -0.73
N MET A 128 -1.19 5.03 -0.25
CA MET A 128 -2.22 4.04 0.09
C MET A 128 -3.16 4.55 1.19
N PHE A 129 -2.62 5.15 2.26
CA PHE A 129 -3.46 5.77 3.30
C PHE A 129 -4.35 6.88 2.75
N SER A 130 -3.83 7.72 1.85
CA SER A 130 -4.60 8.80 1.21
C SER A 130 -5.69 8.25 0.30
N GLU A 131 -5.42 7.20 -0.47
CA GLU A 131 -6.40 6.50 -1.30
C GLU A 131 -7.47 5.82 -0.45
N GLY A 132 -7.11 5.24 0.69
CA GLY A 132 -8.02 4.68 1.69
C GLY A 132 -8.83 5.74 2.45
N ARG A 133 -8.81 7.01 2.01
CA ARG A 133 -9.48 8.15 2.64
C ARG A 133 -9.06 8.39 4.09
N LYS A 134 -7.81 8.10 4.41
CA LYS A 134 -7.18 8.35 5.73
C LYS A 134 -5.94 9.25 5.62
N PRO A 135 -6.06 10.43 5.01
CA PRO A 135 -4.91 11.33 4.81
C PRO A 135 -4.27 11.78 6.13
N GLU A 136 -5.03 11.84 7.22
CA GLU A 136 -4.49 12.18 8.54
C GLU A 136 -3.51 11.10 9.05
N THR A 137 -3.76 9.83 8.72
CA THR A 137 -2.81 8.74 9.03
C THR A 137 -1.52 8.88 8.22
N ALA A 138 -1.64 9.21 6.93
CA ALA A 138 -0.49 9.51 6.09
C ALA A 138 0.34 10.68 6.63
N LEU A 139 -0.32 11.77 7.04
CA LEU A 139 0.35 12.94 7.60
C LEU A 139 1.08 12.63 8.91
N ARG A 140 0.45 11.89 9.83
CA ARG A 140 1.10 11.46 11.08
C ARG A 140 2.35 10.63 10.81
N PHE A 141 2.24 9.67 9.89
CA PHE A 141 3.35 8.80 9.51
C PHE A 141 4.52 9.60 8.90
N LEU A 142 4.25 10.43 7.88
CA LEU A 142 5.28 11.26 7.23
C LEU A 142 5.94 12.26 8.19
N ASN A 143 5.17 12.89 9.09
CA ASN A 143 5.72 13.77 10.12
C ASN A 143 6.60 12.99 11.12
N GLY A 144 6.24 11.75 11.45
CA GLY A 144 7.08 10.86 12.26
C GLY A 144 8.43 10.58 11.58
N MET A 145 8.41 10.29 10.29
CA MET A 145 9.62 10.07 9.49
C MET A 145 10.50 11.31 9.42
N MET A 146 9.90 12.49 9.20
CA MET A 146 10.66 13.76 9.16
C MET A 146 11.43 14.04 10.45
N LYS A 147 10.90 13.63 11.61
CA LYS A 147 11.58 13.82 12.91
C LYS A 147 12.84 12.98 13.08
N GLN A 148 12.95 11.88 12.33
CA GLN A 148 14.04 10.92 12.40
C GLN A 148 15.03 11.06 11.24
N GLU A 149 14.69 11.85 10.21
CA GLU A 149 15.52 12.04 9.02
C GLU A 149 16.46 13.23 9.22
N ASN A 150 17.74 13.06 8.85
CA ASN A 150 18.76 14.09 8.94
C ASN A 150 19.28 14.53 7.55
N ASP A 151 19.01 13.78 6.50
CA ASP A 151 19.44 14.12 5.14
C ASP A 151 18.53 15.23 4.56
N PRO A 152 19.11 16.41 4.21
CA PRO A 152 18.34 17.53 3.67
C PRO A 152 17.57 17.19 2.40
N ALA A 153 18.12 16.36 1.50
CA ALA A 153 17.48 15.96 0.25
C ALA A 153 16.24 15.09 0.54
N ARG A 154 16.36 14.13 1.45
CA ARG A 154 15.24 13.28 1.87
C ARG A 154 14.18 14.08 2.62
N LEU A 155 14.56 15.02 3.46
CA LEU A 155 13.64 15.94 4.13
C LEU A 155 12.79 16.72 3.12
N GLU A 156 13.39 17.22 2.03
CA GLU A 156 12.63 17.95 1.01
C GLU A 156 11.65 17.03 0.26
N VAL A 157 12.04 15.78 -0.01
CA VAL A 157 11.13 14.78 -0.59
C VAL A 157 9.94 14.52 0.34
N LEU A 158 10.17 14.36 1.66
CA LEU A 158 9.11 14.17 2.64
C LEU A 158 8.21 15.41 2.75
N ARG A 159 8.76 16.63 2.79
CA ARG A 159 8.00 17.88 2.79
C ARG A 159 7.10 17.99 1.56
N ARG A 160 7.64 17.68 0.38
CA ARG A 160 6.85 17.67 -0.86
C ARG A 160 5.68 16.66 -0.75
N ARG A 161 5.94 15.45 -0.26
CA ARG A 161 4.91 14.44 -0.08
C ARG A 161 3.85 14.87 0.94
N ILE A 162 4.23 15.54 2.01
CA ILE A 162 3.28 16.12 2.98
C ILE A 162 2.37 17.13 2.29
N ARG A 163 2.91 18.04 1.46
CA ARG A 163 2.10 18.98 0.67
C ARG A 163 1.11 18.23 -0.24
N ASP A 164 1.56 17.18 -0.93
CA ASP A 164 0.68 16.35 -1.79
C ASP A 164 -0.48 15.75 -0.98
N VAL A 165 -0.19 15.20 0.21
CA VAL A 165 -1.21 14.60 1.09
C VAL A 165 -2.15 15.65 1.65
N VAL A 166 -1.67 16.85 2.00
CA VAL A 166 -2.51 17.97 2.44
C VAL A 166 -3.45 18.38 1.31
N ALA A 167 -2.97 18.53 0.08
CA ALA A 167 -3.81 18.83 -1.08
C ALA A 167 -4.90 17.75 -1.29
N GLU A 168 -4.53 16.48 -1.20
CA GLU A 168 -5.48 15.36 -1.32
C GLU A 168 -6.54 15.39 -0.22
N ARG A 169 -6.13 15.62 1.05
CA ARG A 169 -7.04 15.76 2.19
C ARG A 169 -8.04 16.90 1.96
N ASP A 170 -7.55 18.04 1.52
CA ASP A 170 -8.38 19.23 1.34
C ASP A 170 -9.35 19.04 0.17
N MET A 171 -8.92 18.38 -0.92
CA MET A 171 -9.83 18.00 -2.01
C MET A 171 -10.92 17.04 -1.53
N GLN A 172 -10.58 16.02 -0.75
CA GLN A 172 -11.57 15.09 -0.18
C GLN A 172 -12.55 15.78 0.76
N ARG A 173 -12.10 16.74 1.57
CA ARG A 173 -12.97 17.55 2.44
C ARG A 173 -13.90 18.45 1.65
N LEU A 174 -13.39 19.09 0.59
CA LEU A 174 -14.19 19.91 -0.30
C LEU A 174 -15.23 19.08 -1.06
N GLU A 175 -14.87 17.89 -1.57
CA GLU A 175 -15.81 16.95 -2.20
C GLU A 175 -16.92 16.54 -1.23
N SER A 176 -16.58 16.25 0.02
CA SER A 176 -17.58 15.92 1.06
C SER A 176 -18.49 17.12 1.36
N ALA A 177 -17.96 18.32 1.34
CA ALA A 177 -18.77 19.54 1.51
C ALA A 177 -19.67 19.81 0.31
N VAL A 178 -19.24 19.53 -0.92
CA VAL A 178 -20.09 19.60 -2.13
C VAL A 178 -21.27 18.64 -2.03
N GLU A 179 -21.04 17.41 -1.58
CA GLU A 179 -22.13 16.44 -1.39
C GLU A 179 -23.09 16.88 -0.29
N ALA A 180 -22.60 17.42 0.83
CA ALA A 180 -23.44 17.97 1.89
C ALA A 180 -24.29 19.17 1.39
N TYR A 181 -23.67 20.07 0.60
CA TYR A 181 -24.37 21.19 -0.04
C TYR A 181 -25.49 20.69 -0.95
N ARG A 182 -25.19 19.68 -1.81
CA ARG A 182 -26.17 19.06 -2.69
C ARG A 182 -27.33 18.42 -1.90
N GLY A 183 -27.02 17.73 -0.82
CA GLY A 183 -28.04 17.13 0.06
C GLY A 183 -28.96 18.18 0.69
N LYS A 184 -28.43 19.36 1.06
CA LYS A 184 -29.18 20.46 1.66
C LYS A 184 -30.02 21.25 0.65
N THR A 185 -29.44 21.54 -0.54
CA THR A 185 -30.01 22.50 -1.50
C THR A 185 -30.66 21.85 -2.73
N GLY A 186 -30.46 20.54 -2.94
CA GLY A 186 -30.91 19.79 -4.11
C GLY A 186 -30.09 20.07 -5.39
N ARG A 187 -29.06 20.89 -5.33
CA ARG A 187 -28.21 21.27 -6.49
C ARG A 187 -26.74 21.33 -6.13
N LEU A 188 -25.87 21.28 -7.13
CA LEU A 188 -24.43 21.49 -6.93
C LEU A 188 -24.12 22.98 -6.72
N PRO A 189 -23.07 23.30 -5.94
CA PRO A 189 -22.58 24.69 -5.80
C PRO A 189 -22.01 25.18 -7.14
N LYS A 190 -22.13 26.47 -7.42
CA LYS A 190 -21.55 27.07 -8.62
C LYS A 190 -20.07 27.41 -8.42
N GLU A 191 -19.69 27.74 -7.20
CA GLU A 191 -18.32 28.09 -6.79
C GLU A 191 -18.04 27.61 -5.36
N LEU A 192 -16.76 27.50 -4.98
CA LEU A 192 -16.36 27.04 -3.65
C LEU A 192 -16.81 27.99 -2.53
N SER A 193 -17.00 29.29 -2.81
CA SER A 193 -17.53 30.26 -1.87
C SER A 193 -18.99 29.97 -1.47
N ASP A 194 -19.76 29.25 -2.29
CA ASP A 194 -21.12 28.82 -1.95
C ASP A 194 -21.09 27.87 -0.75
N LEU A 195 -20.08 27.01 -0.65
CA LEU A 195 -19.88 26.13 0.49
C LEU A 195 -19.67 26.87 1.81
N VAL A 196 -18.96 28.02 1.74
CA VAL A 196 -18.73 28.88 2.90
C VAL A 196 -20.03 29.61 3.28
N ARG A 197 -20.75 30.19 2.31
CA ARG A 197 -22.01 30.88 2.55
C ARG A 197 -23.09 30.02 3.18
N GLU A 198 -23.14 28.76 2.78
CA GLU A 198 -24.09 27.78 3.32
C GLU A 198 -23.60 27.06 4.59
N GLY A 199 -22.42 27.44 5.10
CA GLY A 199 -21.84 26.90 6.34
C GLY A 199 -21.36 25.45 6.24
N MET A 200 -21.10 24.94 5.01
CA MET A 200 -20.57 23.60 4.83
C MET A 200 -19.09 23.52 5.23
N ILE A 201 -18.35 24.61 5.06
CA ILE A 201 -16.95 24.78 5.48
C ILE A 201 -16.76 26.20 6.06
N ALA A 202 -15.81 26.36 6.98
CA ALA A 202 -15.51 27.67 7.56
C ALA A 202 -14.81 28.60 6.56
N ARG A 203 -13.94 28.06 5.72
CA ARG A 203 -13.23 28.77 4.65
C ARG A 203 -12.74 27.77 3.59
N VAL A 204 -12.52 28.24 2.37
CA VAL A 204 -11.80 27.47 1.36
C VAL A 204 -10.33 27.38 1.80
N PRO A 205 -9.76 26.15 1.89
CA PRO A 205 -8.36 26.00 2.31
C PRO A 205 -7.39 26.55 1.27
N GLU A 206 -6.21 26.97 1.72
CA GLU A 206 -5.12 27.35 0.83
C GLU A 206 -4.50 26.11 0.19
N GLU A 207 -4.22 26.15 -1.12
CA GLU A 207 -3.60 25.06 -1.83
C GLU A 207 -2.08 25.01 -1.51
N PRO A 208 -1.54 23.89 -0.98
CA PRO A 208 -0.20 23.84 -0.37
C PRO A 208 0.97 23.96 -1.35
N HIS A 209 0.73 23.94 -2.66
CA HIS A 209 1.74 24.18 -3.70
C HIS A 209 1.63 25.59 -4.31
N GLY A 210 0.85 26.49 -3.68
CA GLY A 210 0.69 27.88 -4.14
C GLY A 210 -0.27 28.02 -5.33
N GLY A 211 -1.19 27.07 -5.49
CA GLY A 211 -2.24 27.11 -6.48
C GLY A 211 -3.61 27.50 -5.91
N ARG A 212 -4.66 26.93 -6.51
CA ARG A 212 -6.05 27.04 -6.05
C ARG A 212 -6.81 25.74 -6.31
N TYR A 213 -7.82 25.47 -5.50
CA TYR A 213 -8.76 24.39 -5.77
C TYR A 213 -9.79 24.83 -6.82
N LEU A 214 -10.16 23.90 -7.68
CA LEU A 214 -11.08 24.08 -8.80
C LEU A 214 -12.27 23.16 -8.59
N LEU A 215 -13.49 23.72 -8.68
CA LEU A 215 -14.75 22.98 -8.68
C LEU A 215 -15.17 22.77 -10.13
N PHE A 216 -15.45 21.52 -10.50
CA PHE A 216 -15.98 21.14 -11.80
C PHE A 216 -17.52 21.05 -11.80
N PRO A 217 -18.18 21.15 -12.98
CA PRO A 217 -19.64 21.08 -13.07
C PRO A 217 -20.24 19.76 -12.55
N ASP A 218 -19.46 18.67 -12.49
CA ASP A 218 -19.89 17.39 -11.92
C ASP A 218 -19.68 17.28 -10.39
N GLY A 219 -19.22 18.36 -9.75
CA GLY A 219 -18.97 18.41 -8.31
C GLY A 219 -17.60 17.92 -7.88
N LYS A 220 -16.75 17.47 -8.82
CA LYS A 220 -15.37 17.07 -8.51
C LYS A 220 -14.50 18.25 -8.19
N ILE A 221 -13.50 17.99 -7.35
CA ILE A 221 -12.49 18.98 -6.96
C ILE A 221 -11.13 18.56 -7.51
N SER A 222 -10.37 19.51 -8.02
CA SER A 222 -8.96 19.33 -8.35
C SER A 222 -8.10 20.50 -7.84
N SER A 223 -6.79 20.34 -7.87
CA SER A 223 -5.83 21.42 -7.67
C SER A 223 -5.31 21.92 -9.01
N SER A 224 -5.08 23.23 -9.13
CA SER A 224 -4.42 23.81 -10.31
C SER A 224 -2.93 23.47 -10.40
N ARG A 225 -2.34 22.89 -9.36
CA ARG A 225 -0.92 22.51 -9.28
C ARG A 225 -0.70 21.01 -9.26
N VAL A 226 -1.63 20.23 -8.71
CA VAL A 226 -1.54 18.77 -8.63
C VAL A 226 -2.30 18.18 -9.81
N ARG A 227 -1.56 17.62 -10.80
CA ARG A 227 -2.16 17.06 -12.01
C ARG A 227 -2.89 15.76 -11.78
N GLU A 228 -2.39 14.94 -10.85
CA GLU A 228 -2.94 13.61 -10.56
C GLU A 228 -3.23 13.45 -9.08
N ARG A 229 -4.36 12.86 -8.77
CA ARG A 229 -4.73 12.49 -7.39
C ARG A 229 -3.76 11.44 -6.84
N LEU A 230 -3.59 11.41 -5.53
CA LEU A 230 -2.78 10.38 -4.86
C LEU A 230 -3.48 9.03 -4.91
N LYS A 231 -3.36 8.35 -6.03
CA LYS A 231 -3.81 6.96 -6.24
C LYS A 231 -2.62 6.09 -6.61
N VAL A 232 -2.61 4.86 -6.15
CA VAL A 232 -1.69 3.85 -6.65
C VAL A 232 -2.32 3.25 -7.91
N PHE A 233 -1.59 3.21 -9.02
CA PHE A 233 -2.14 2.67 -10.26
C PHE A 233 -2.51 1.19 -10.09
N ARG A 234 -3.81 0.88 -10.29
CA ARG A 234 -4.29 -0.48 -10.51
C ARG A 234 -4.44 -0.68 -12.02
N LYS A 235 -3.82 -1.72 -12.58
CA LYS A 235 -4.25 -2.23 -13.88
C LYS A 235 -5.71 -2.69 -13.72
N GLN A 236 -6.61 -2.08 -14.48
CA GLN A 236 -7.98 -2.56 -14.62
C GLN A 236 -7.99 -3.90 -15.34
#